data_643e71c98b520cef633667f3fc4c689d
#
_entry.id   643e71c98b520cef633667f3fc4c689d
#
_cell.length_a   1.000
_cell.length_b   1.000
_cell.length_c   1.000
_cell.angle_alpha   90.00
_cell.angle_beta   90.00
_cell.angle_gamma   90.00
#
_symmetry.space_group_name_H-M   'P 1'
#
loop_
_entity.id
_entity.type
_entity.pdbx_description
1 polymer ?
#
loop_
_entity_poly.entity_id
_entity_poly.type
_entity_poly.pdbx_seq_one_letter_code
_entity_poly.pdbx_strand_id
1 'polypeptide(L)'
;MRIGMVVHAYYPHDVRVRRQCEALADRGDTVDLVCLRADGEAATERVGNVNVHRLPLKHERGQGALGYIAEYTSFFILAFLKLAMLTFRHRYRVVQVHNLPDFLVFTTLVPKILGARVLLDMHDITPELFQSIYGISDRSVVFRLLVFFEQASLAYADRVMTVNRNIRDLFLTRNPIAHKIEVVMNAPDPRYFRYSGPGASPPSAMKKEEPFRLFHHGQILRRYNFETALEGFSLARKAIPSLELDIYGDGEEKYLSEVKTWVANHDLEGRIRFHDRVPVEQVPELIRQADLGLVPCKKDVFVDKVMLPVRLLEYVAMGLPSVCSRVGTVESYFDDTEVSFYDHNSPEQLAKNIVRLYRNPSLRDRMAQKAIKAFRSCEWPRMQKRYYRILDQMICS
;
A
#
# COMPACT_ATOMS: atom_id res chain seq x y z
N MET A 1 22.46 15.69 2.95
CA MET A 1 23.28 14.98 1.93
C MET A 1 22.62 15.01 0.56
N ARG A 2 23.25 14.44 -0.50
CA ARG A 2 22.57 14.30 -1.80
C ARG A 2 22.23 12.85 -2.06
N ILE A 3 20.97 12.59 -2.40
CA ILE A 3 20.37 11.26 -2.53
C ILE A 3 19.76 11.15 -3.92
N GLY A 4 20.14 10.12 -4.68
CA GLY A 4 19.44 9.73 -5.90
C GLY A 4 18.29 8.78 -5.55
N MET A 5 17.15 8.90 -6.23
CA MET A 5 16.04 7.97 -6.10
C MET A 5 15.55 7.54 -7.49
N VAL A 6 15.19 6.26 -7.63
CA VAL A 6 14.66 5.70 -8.87
C VAL A 6 13.38 4.95 -8.56
N VAL A 7 12.31 5.23 -9.30
CA VAL A 7 11.03 4.55 -9.18
C VAL A 7 10.31 4.45 -10.53
N HIS A 8 9.76 3.29 -10.84
CA HIS A 8 8.88 3.10 -11.99
C HIS A 8 7.43 3.46 -11.62
N ALA A 9 7.20 4.74 -11.34
CA ALA A 9 5.89 5.30 -10.98
C ALA A 9 5.83 6.78 -11.36
N TYR A 10 4.63 7.37 -11.31
CA TYR A 10 4.43 8.81 -11.49
C TYR A 10 4.57 9.55 -10.17
N TYR A 11 5.33 10.63 -10.17
CA TYR A 11 5.51 11.50 -9.01
C TYR A 11 4.80 12.85 -9.22
N PRO A 12 4.02 13.37 -8.24
CA PRO A 12 3.91 12.95 -6.83
C PRO A 12 2.76 11.96 -6.51
N HIS A 13 2.22 11.24 -7.48
CA HIS A 13 1.03 10.41 -7.31
C HIS A 13 1.26 9.15 -6.46
N ASP A 14 2.48 8.59 -6.43
CA ASP A 14 2.83 7.52 -5.48
C ASP A 14 3.10 8.13 -4.10
N VAL A 15 2.10 8.02 -3.23
CA VAL A 15 2.14 8.61 -1.87
C VAL A 15 3.26 8.03 -0.99
N ARG A 16 3.75 6.83 -1.27
CA ARG A 16 4.86 6.19 -0.53
C ARG A 16 6.17 6.90 -0.86
N VAL A 17 6.47 7.01 -2.15
CA VAL A 17 7.68 7.67 -2.65
C VAL A 17 7.64 9.16 -2.32
N ARG A 18 6.47 9.81 -2.53
CA ARG A 18 6.26 11.21 -2.16
C ARG A 18 6.63 11.48 -0.71
N ARG A 19 6.09 10.69 0.22
CA ARG A 19 6.35 10.84 1.66
C ARG A 19 7.82 10.66 2.01
N GLN A 20 8.51 9.68 1.39
CA GLN A 20 9.94 9.47 1.62
C GLN A 20 10.77 10.63 1.04
N CYS A 21 10.49 11.09 -0.18
CA CYS A 21 11.15 12.24 -0.79
C CYS A 21 10.98 13.52 0.06
N GLU A 22 9.74 13.82 0.47
CA GLU A 22 9.43 14.98 1.30
C GLU A 22 10.13 14.89 2.67
N ALA A 23 10.13 13.72 3.31
CA ALA A 23 10.82 13.51 4.59
C ALA A 23 12.33 13.78 4.49
N LEU A 24 12.97 13.36 3.40
CA LEU A 24 14.39 13.65 3.17
C LEU A 24 14.64 15.13 2.91
N ALA A 25 13.78 15.75 2.09
CA ALA A 25 13.87 17.17 1.79
C ALA A 25 13.65 18.05 3.04
N ASP A 26 12.72 17.66 3.91
CA ASP A 26 12.46 18.32 5.20
C ASP A 26 13.63 18.14 6.18
N ARG A 27 14.38 17.03 6.09
CA ARG A 27 15.64 16.85 6.83
C ARG A 27 16.79 17.72 6.31
N GLY A 28 16.61 18.40 5.19
CA GLY A 28 17.63 19.23 4.53
C GLY A 28 18.50 18.49 3.52
N ASP A 29 18.08 17.27 3.11
CA ASP A 29 18.75 16.55 2.04
C ASP A 29 18.32 17.06 0.66
N THR A 30 19.21 16.94 -0.32
CA THR A 30 18.86 17.18 -1.73
C THR A 30 18.47 15.85 -2.37
N VAL A 31 17.26 15.77 -2.87
CA VAL A 31 16.72 14.56 -3.53
C VAL A 31 16.62 14.80 -5.03
N ASP A 32 17.24 13.91 -5.82
CA ASP A 32 17.08 13.83 -7.28
C ASP A 32 16.32 12.55 -7.60
N LEU A 33 15.07 12.67 -8.03
CA LEU A 33 14.17 11.55 -8.31
C LEU A 33 14.06 11.29 -9.80
N VAL A 34 14.34 10.07 -10.25
CA VAL A 34 14.09 9.58 -11.62
C VAL A 34 12.80 8.76 -11.63
N CYS A 35 11.83 9.15 -12.46
CA CYS A 35 10.48 8.56 -12.48
C CYS A 35 9.84 8.58 -13.88
N LEU A 36 8.63 8.04 -14.03
CA LEU A 36 7.81 8.13 -15.24
C LEU A 36 7.29 9.55 -15.47
N ARG A 37 6.96 9.87 -16.73
CA ARG A 37 6.40 11.15 -17.16
C ARG A 37 4.94 10.99 -17.59
N ALA A 38 4.03 11.67 -16.93
CA ALA A 38 2.65 11.79 -17.38
C ALA A 38 2.51 12.85 -18.48
N ASP A 39 1.37 12.84 -19.17
CA ASP A 39 1.07 13.82 -20.23
C ASP A 39 1.05 15.25 -19.66
N GLY A 40 1.67 16.16 -20.38
CA GLY A 40 1.75 17.56 -19.99
C GLY A 40 2.81 17.90 -18.94
N GLU A 41 3.49 16.91 -18.35
CA GLU A 41 4.54 17.16 -17.37
C GLU A 41 5.89 17.54 -18.00
N ALA A 42 6.64 18.42 -17.37
CA ALA A 42 8.00 18.76 -17.78
C ALA A 42 8.97 17.60 -17.55
N ALA A 43 9.96 17.44 -18.45
CA ALA A 43 10.99 16.40 -18.32
C ALA A 43 11.87 16.57 -17.06
N THR A 44 12.04 17.81 -16.58
CA THR A 44 12.74 18.11 -15.34
C THR A 44 12.08 19.31 -14.70
N GLU A 45 11.75 19.18 -13.42
CA GLU A 45 11.22 20.29 -12.62
C GLU A 45 11.56 20.11 -11.14
N ARG A 46 11.31 21.14 -10.35
CA ARG A 46 11.39 21.08 -8.89
C ARG A 46 9.97 21.08 -8.31
N VAL A 47 9.62 19.95 -7.67
CA VAL A 47 8.34 19.80 -6.96
C VAL A 47 8.62 19.91 -5.46
N GLY A 48 8.23 21.04 -4.84
CA GLY A 48 8.66 21.38 -3.48
C GLY A 48 10.18 21.43 -3.37
N ASN A 49 10.77 20.59 -2.54
CA ASN A 49 12.22 20.50 -2.36
C ASN A 49 12.86 19.29 -3.06
N VAL A 50 12.14 18.63 -3.97
CA VAL A 50 12.60 17.47 -4.73
C VAL A 50 12.87 17.86 -6.19
N ASN A 51 14.05 17.52 -6.72
CA ASN A 51 14.35 17.65 -8.13
C ASN A 51 13.84 16.41 -8.86
N VAL A 52 12.86 16.56 -9.74
CA VAL A 52 12.21 15.46 -10.45
C VAL A 52 12.74 15.39 -11.88
N HIS A 53 13.20 14.21 -12.27
CA HIS A 53 13.68 13.90 -13.62
C HIS A 53 12.78 12.83 -14.23
N ARG A 54 11.88 13.23 -15.12
CA ARG A 54 10.89 12.35 -15.73
C ARG A 54 11.39 11.75 -17.04
N LEU A 55 11.28 10.44 -17.14
CA LEU A 55 11.61 9.70 -18.36
C LEU A 55 10.40 9.65 -19.32
N PRO A 56 10.60 9.75 -20.65
CA PRO A 56 9.51 9.81 -21.62
C PRO A 56 8.89 8.42 -21.87
N LEU A 57 8.40 7.79 -20.82
CA LEU A 57 7.73 6.49 -20.84
C LEU A 57 6.43 6.57 -20.07
N LYS A 58 5.44 5.83 -20.54
CA LYS A 58 4.13 5.67 -19.89
C LYS A 58 3.97 4.25 -19.38
N HIS A 59 3.26 4.12 -18.28
CA HIS A 59 2.81 2.84 -17.75
C HIS A 59 1.39 2.57 -18.27
N GLU A 60 1.23 1.50 -19.06
CA GLU A 60 -0.07 1.06 -19.56
C GLU A 60 -0.51 -0.20 -18.81
N ARG A 61 -1.70 -0.15 -18.19
CA ARG A 61 -2.28 -1.29 -17.51
C ARG A 61 -2.93 -2.25 -18.49
N GLY A 62 -2.87 -3.55 -18.20
CA GLY A 62 -3.55 -4.57 -19.01
C GLY A 62 -2.81 -4.99 -20.28
N GLN A 63 -1.60 -4.48 -20.51
CA GLN A 63 -0.73 -4.98 -21.58
C GLN A 63 -0.25 -6.41 -21.26
N GLY A 64 -0.01 -7.21 -22.29
CA GLY A 64 0.49 -8.59 -22.13
C GLY A 64 1.92 -8.61 -21.56
N ALA A 65 2.38 -9.81 -21.17
CA ALA A 65 3.70 -10.00 -20.55
C ALA A 65 4.86 -9.38 -21.36
N LEU A 66 4.82 -9.47 -22.69
CA LEU A 66 5.85 -8.87 -23.55
C LEU A 66 5.84 -7.34 -23.48
N GLY A 67 4.66 -6.72 -23.37
CA GLY A 67 4.53 -5.27 -23.19
C GLY A 67 5.18 -4.81 -21.88
N TYR A 68 4.91 -5.49 -20.77
CA TYR A 68 5.56 -5.19 -19.49
C TYR A 68 7.08 -5.40 -19.52
N ILE A 69 7.57 -6.46 -20.18
CA ILE A 69 9.01 -6.69 -20.32
C ILE A 69 9.65 -5.54 -21.11
N ALA A 70 9.04 -5.13 -22.22
CA ALA A 70 9.54 -4.01 -23.04
C ALA A 70 9.54 -2.69 -22.26
N GLU A 71 8.47 -2.39 -21.54
CA GLU A 71 8.31 -1.19 -20.71
C GLU A 71 9.39 -1.15 -19.61
N TYR A 72 9.51 -2.22 -18.81
CA TYR A 72 10.47 -2.28 -17.72
C TYR A 72 11.92 -2.25 -18.21
N THR A 73 12.22 -2.90 -19.35
CA THR A 73 13.57 -2.88 -19.94
C THR A 73 13.91 -1.47 -20.47
N SER A 74 12.95 -0.82 -21.13
CA SER A 74 13.13 0.55 -21.63
C SER A 74 13.32 1.53 -20.47
N PHE A 75 12.52 1.41 -19.40
CA PHE A 75 12.70 2.22 -18.21
C PHE A 75 14.05 1.99 -17.56
N PHE A 76 14.46 0.74 -17.42
CA PHE A 76 15.78 0.39 -16.87
C PHE A 76 16.93 1.08 -17.63
N ILE A 77 16.93 0.98 -18.97
CA ILE A 77 17.98 1.56 -19.80
C ILE A 77 18.01 3.09 -19.64
N LEU A 78 16.85 3.75 -19.74
CA LEU A 78 16.78 5.20 -19.64
C LEU A 78 17.10 5.69 -18.21
N ALA A 79 16.65 4.99 -17.19
CA ALA A 79 16.96 5.30 -15.79
C ALA A 79 18.45 5.10 -15.50
N PHE A 80 19.05 4.03 -16.01
CA PHE A 80 20.51 3.78 -15.91
C PHE A 80 21.32 4.93 -16.50
N LEU A 81 21.02 5.32 -17.74
CA LEU A 81 21.72 6.42 -18.43
C LEU A 81 21.52 7.75 -17.71
N LYS A 82 20.27 8.05 -17.30
CA LYS A 82 19.94 9.29 -16.59
C LYS A 82 20.66 9.36 -15.25
N LEU A 83 20.60 8.27 -14.47
CA LEU A 83 21.23 8.21 -13.15
C LEU A 83 22.76 8.29 -13.25
N ALA A 84 23.36 7.61 -14.23
CA ALA A 84 24.80 7.70 -14.50
C ALA A 84 25.21 9.17 -14.80
N MET A 85 24.51 9.83 -15.72
CA MET A 85 24.75 11.24 -16.05
C MET A 85 24.63 12.16 -14.82
N LEU A 86 23.59 11.97 -14.01
CA LEU A 86 23.39 12.75 -12.78
C LEU A 86 24.49 12.49 -11.75
N THR A 87 24.98 11.24 -11.67
CA THR A 87 26.04 10.85 -10.73
C THR A 87 27.36 11.53 -11.05
N PHE A 88 27.76 11.62 -12.32
CA PHE A 88 28.97 12.37 -12.73
C PHE A 88 28.88 13.86 -12.40
N ARG A 89 27.63 14.40 -12.41
CA ARG A 89 27.39 15.82 -12.13
C ARG A 89 27.33 16.12 -10.62
N HIS A 90 26.82 15.18 -9.81
CA HIS A 90 26.41 15.49 -8.45
C HIS A 90 27.00 14.62 -7.34
N ARG A 91 27.59 13.48 -7.63
CA ARG A 91 28.17 12.50 -6.67
C ARG A 91 27.24 12.19 -5.50
N TYR A 92 26.38 11.20 -5.68
CA TYR A 92 25.45 10.74 -4.63
C TYR A 92 26.19 10.04 -3.50
N ARG A 93 25.72 10.25 -2.26
CA ARG A 93 26.15 9.48 -1.08
C ARG A 93 25.36 8.17 -0.98
N VAL A 94 24.07 8.25 -1.28
CA VAL A 94 23.13 7.12 -1.31
C VAL A 94 22.29 7.19 -2.56
N VAL A 95 22.03 6.04 -3.16
CA VAL A 95 21.00 5.90 -4.19
C VAL A 95 19.96 4.89 -3.69
N GLN A 96 18.72 5.31 -3.62
CA GLN A 96 17.58 4.48 -3.26
C GLN A 96 16.83 4.06 -4.51
N VAL A 97 16.49 2.78 -4.59
CA VAL A 97 15.68 2.24 -5.70
C VAL A 97 14.45 1.56 -5.13
N HIS A 98 13.30 1.89 -5.70
CA HIS A 98 12.02 1.27 -5.37
C HIS A 98 11.72 0.17 -6.39
N ASN A 99 11.29 -0.99 -5.93
CA ASN A 99 10.73 -1.99 -6.83
C ASN A 99 9.25 -1.65 -7.12
N LEU A 100 8.60 -2.08 -8.19
CA LEU A 100 8.92 -3.00 -9.25
C LEU A 100 9.57 -2.31 -10.46
N PRO A 101 10.33 -3.03 -11.31
CA PRO A 101 10.80 -4.42 -11.17
C PRO A 101 12.04 -4.54 -10.27
N ASP A 102 12.30 -5.72 -9.71
CA ASP A 102 13.38 -5.93 -8.74
C ASP A 102 14.77 -5.61 -9.32
N PHE A 103 15.03 -5.98 -10.58
CA PHE A 103 16.29 -5.72 -11.26
C PHE A 103 16.59 -4.24 -11.48
N LEU A 104 15.65 -3.35 -11.19
CA LEU A 104 15.84 -1.91 -11.31
C LEU A 104 17.00 -1.40 -10.42
N VAL A 105 17.32 -2.13 -9.36
CA VAL A 105 18.45 -1.82 -8.48
C VAL A 105 19.78 -1.75 -9.23
N PHE A 106 19.95 -2.50 -10.31
CA PHE A 106 21.18 -2.50 -11.11
C PHE A 106 21.40 -1.20 -11.93
N THR A 107 20.39 -0.31 -12.01
CA THR A 107 20.58 1.06 -12.52
C THR A 107 21.61 1.84 -11.72
N THR A 108 21.88 1.42 -10.48
CA THR A 108 22.84 2.05 -9.57
C THR A 108 24.27 1.60 -9.76
N LEU A 109 24.60 0.83 -10.81
CA LEU A 109 25.96 0.31 -11.03
C LEU A 109 27.02 1.43 -11.07
N VAL A 110 26.77 2.48 -11.85
CA VAL A 110 27.70 3.63 -11.97
C VAL A 110 27.83 4.38 -10.64
N PRO A 111 26.75 4.82 -9.98
CA PRO A 111 26.83 5.40 -8.65
C PRO A 111 27.59 4.54 -7.64
N LYS A 112 27.32 3.23 -7.62
CA LYS A 112 27.96 2.29 -6.68
C LYS A 112 29.47 2.18 -6.92
N ILE A 113 29.92 2.07 -8.17
CA ILE A 113 31.36 2.08 -8.53
C ILE A 113 32.03 3.39 -8.09
N LEU A 114 31.28 4.51 -8.14
CA LEU A 114 31.77 5.83 -7.73
C LEU A 114 31.60 6.09 -6.22
N GLY A 115 31.30 5.07 -5.43
CA GLY A 115 31.29 5.09 -3.97
C GLY A 115 29.93 5.41 -3.32
N ALA A 116 28.86 5.51 -4.10
CA ALA A 116 27.51 5.63 -3.51
C ALA A 116 27.06 4.31 -2.88
N ARG A 117 26.37 4.38 -1.74
CA ARG A 117 25.69 3.24 -1.13
C ARG A 117 24.31 3.02 -1.77
N VAL A 118 23.89 1.78 -1.86
CA VAL A 118 22.61 1.38 -2.51
C VAL A 118 21.63 0.91 -1.47
N LEU A 119 20.49 1.61 -1.36
CA LEU A 119 19.33 1.22 -0.58
C LEU A 119 18.24 0.70 -1.52
N LEU A 120 17.80 -0.53 -1.33
CA LEU A 120 16.70 -1.13 -2.07
C LEU A 120 15.42 -1.14 -1.23
N ASP A 121 14.36 -0.52 -1.74
CA ASP A 121 13.02 -0.52 -1.13
C ASP A 121 12.13 -1.55 -1.81
N MET A 122 11.95 -2.70 -1.14
CA MET A 122 11.15 -3.85 -1.61
C MET A 122 9.78 -3.80 -0.96
N HIS A 123 8.84 -3.12 -1.59
CA HIS A 123 7.47 -2.96 -1.07
C HIS A 123 6.45 -3.92 -1.71
N ASP A 124 6.76 -4.49 -2.87
CA ASP A 124 5.99 -5.54 -3.51
C ASP A 124 6.90 -6.76 -3.75
N ILE A 125 6.35 -7.96 -3.62
CA ILE A 125 7.08 -9.20 -3.80
C ILE A 125 6.68 -9.82 -5.14
N THR A 126 7.57 -9.67 -6.11
CA THR A 126 7.30 -10.00 -7.51
C THR A 126 6.88 -11.45 -7.73
N PRO A 127 7.56 -12.48 -7.16
CA PRO A 127 7.17 -13.87 -7.37
C PRO A 127 5.75 -14.18 -6.91
N GLU A 128 5.38 -13.81 -5.67
CA GLU A 128 4.05 -14.04 -5.10
C GLU A 128 2.98 -13.20 -5.78
N LEU A 129 3.30 -11.98 -6.20
CA LEU A 129 2.39 -11.13 -6.95
C LEU A 129 2.03 -11.77 -8.30
N PHE A 130 3.00 -12.27 -9.03
CA PHE A 130 2.80 -12.96 -10.31
C PHE A 130 2.04 -14.28 -10.11
N GLN A 131 2.33 -15.00 -9.05
CA GLN A 131 1.57 -16.20 -8.69
C GLN A 131 0.09 -15.88 -8.45
N SER A 132 -0.19 -14.81 -7.71
CA SER A 132 -1.56 -14.36 -7.43
C SER A 132 -2.31 -13.89 -8.69
N ILE A 133 -1.64 -13.14 -9.59
CA ILE A 133 -2.27 -12.57 -10.78
C ILE A 133 -2.44 -13.59 -11.90
N TYR A 134 -1.40 -14.41 -12.16
CA TYR A 134 -1.33 -15.29 -13.33
C TYR A 134 -1.51 -16.77 -12.99
N GLY A 135 -1.66 -17.13 -11.72
CA GLY A 135 -1.83 -18.52 -11.30
C GLY A 135 -0.59 -19.40 -11.57
N ILE A 136 0.60 -18.81 -11.70
CA ILE A 136 1.82 -19.57 -11.99
C ILE A 136 2.22 -20.45 -10.80
N SER A 137 2.68 -21.67 -11.09
CA SER A 137 3.20 -22.56 -10.06
C SER A 137 4.55 -22.06 -9.53
N ASP A 138 4.82 -22.29 -8.24
CA ASP A 138 6.12 -22.08 -7.60
C ASP A 138 7.25 -22.91 -8.23
N ARG A 139 6.90 -24.00 -8.93
CA ARG A 139 7.84 -24.85 -9.68
C ARG A 139 8.11 -24.36 -11.11
N SER A 140 7.37 -23.37 -11.59
CA SER A 140 7.53 -22.86 -12.96
C SER A 140 8.89 -22.18 -13.15
N VAL A 141 9.40 -22.21 -14.38
CA VAL A 141 10.65 -21.51 -14.74
C VAL A 141 10.52 -20.01 -14.51
N VAL A 142 9.33 -19.45 -14.81
CA VAL A 142 9.04 -18.02 -14.60
C VAL A 142 9.16 -17.65 -13.12
N PHE A 143 8.51 -18.41 -12.22
CA PHE A 143 8.60 -18.15 -10.78
C PHE A 143 10.05 -18.23 -10.28
N ARG A 144 10.80 -19.24 -10.70
CA ARG A 144 12.22 -19.40 -10.32
C ARG A 144 13.09 -18.26 -10.82
N LEU A 145 12.81 -17.75 -12.03
CA LEU A 145 13.52 -16.58 -12.60
C LEU A 145 13.20 -15.31 -11.79
N LEU A 146 11.94 -15.11 -11.41
CA LEU A 146 11.56 -13.97 -10.56
C LEU A 146 12.24 -14.03 -9.19
N VAL A 147 12.28 -15.21 -8.55
CA VAL A 147 13.01 -15.44 -7.30
C VAL A 147 14.52 -15.18 -7.48
N PHE A 148 15.09 -15.58 -8.61
CA PHE A 148 16.50 -15.30 -8.91
C PHE A 148 16.78 -13.79 -8.97
N PHE A 149 15.94 -13.01 -9.67
CA PHE A 149 16.08 -11.54 -9.72
C PHE A 149 15.87 -10.89 -8.36
N GLU A 150 14.89 -11.37 -7.58
CA GLU A 150 14.69 -10.94 -6.19
C GLU A 150 15.98 -11.14 -5.38
N GLN A 151 16.51 -12.36 -5.37
CA GLN A 151 17.71 -12.70 -4.58
C GLN A 151 18.95 -11.94 -5.05
N ALA A 152 19.16 -11.81 -6.37
CA ALA A 152 20.27 -11.05 -6.93
C ALA A 152 20.19 -9.57 -6.53
N SER A 153 18.99 -8.99 -6.54
CA SER A 153 18.75 -7.61 -6.16
C SER A 153 18.99 -7.38 -4.67
N LEU A 154 18.50 -8.28 -3.82
CA LEU A 154 18.74 -8.25 -2.37
C LEU A 154 20.24 -8.39 -2.04
N ALA A 155 20.95 -9.28 -2.75
CA ALA A 155 22.40 -9.48 -2.56
C ALA A 155 23.22 -8.26 -2.98
N TYR A 156 22.83 -7.62 -4.08
CA TYR A 156 23.52 -6.46 -4.67
C TYR A 156 23.41 -5.20 -3.78
N ALA A 157 22.27 -4.95 -3.14
CA ALA A 157 22.04 -3.78 -2.30
C ALA A 157 22.91 -3.80 -1.04
N ASP A 158 23.34 -2.61 -0.56
CA ASP A 158 24.06 -2.47 0.72
C ASP A 158 23.11 -2.58 1.92
N ARG A 159 21.89 -2.05 1.78
CA ARG A 159 20.76 -2.17 2.72
C ARG A 159 19.46 -2.40 1.95
N VAL A 160 18.52 -3.04 2.62
CA VAL A 160 17.17 -3.32 2.08
C VAL A 160 16.12 -2.81 3.06
N MET A 161 15.12 -2.13 2.56
CA MET A 161 13.89 -1.83 3.29
C MET A 161 12.75 -2.70 2.76
N THR A 162 11.83 -3.04 3.64
CA THR A 162 10.55 -3.63 3.26
C THR A 162 9.42 -3.13 4.15
N VAL A 163 8.17 -3.32 3.73
CA VAL A 163 7.01 -2.65 4.33
C VAL A 163 6.34 -3.40 5.47
N ASN A 164 6.68 -4.68 5.70
CA ASN A 164 6.14 -5.44 6.84
C ASN A 164 7.07 -6.61 7.24
N ARG A 165 6.79 -7.19 8.42
CA ARG A 165 7.57 -8.30 8.96
C ARG A 165 7.42 -9.58 8.15
N ASN A 166 6.24 -9.84 7.61
CA ASN A 166 5.95 -11.04 6.83
C ASN A 166 6.81 -11.12 5.56
N ILE A 167 6.96 -9.98 4.87
CA ILE A 167 7.86 -9.87 3.70
C ILE A 167 9.31 -10.10 4.11
N ARG A 168 9.77 -9.45 5.18
CA ARG A 168 11.13 -9.67 5.69
C ARG A 168 11.38 -11.14 5.97
N ASP A 169 10.47 -11.78 6.68
CA ASP A 169 10.61 -13.16 7.08
C ASP A 169 10.56 -14.10 5.85
N LEU A 170 9.74 -13.78 4.84
CA LEU A 170 9.74 -14.48 3.56
C LEU A 170 11.11 -14.39 2.85
N PHE A 171 11.72 -13.19 2.77
CA PHE A 171 13.06 -13.04 2.21
C PHE A 171 14.09 -13.87 2.94
N LEU A 172 14.00 -13.95 4.27
CA LEU A 172 14.92 -14.73 5.10
C LEU A 172 14.79 -16.24 4.88
N THR A 173 13.65 -16.73 4.42
CA THR A 173 13.53 -18.14 4.01
C THR A 173 14.32 -18.48 2.74
N ARG A 174 14.61 -17.46 1.92
CA ARG A 174 15.28 -17.60 0.63
C ARG A 174 16.74 -17.14 0.64
N ASN A 175 17.09 -16.22 1.54
CA ASN A 175 18.42 -15.62 1.57
C ASN A 175 18.80 -15.20 3.02
N PRO A 176 19.95 -15.62 3.56
CA PRO A 176 20.38 -15.29 4.93
C PRO A 176 20.94 -13.87 5.04
N ILE A 177 20.17 -12.84 4.67
CA ILE A 177 20.58 -11.42 4.64
C ILE A 177 19.95 -10.59 5.76
N ALA A 178 19.58 -11.21 6.90
CA ALA A 178 18.90 -10.55 8.01
C ALA A 178 19.57 -9.23 8.45
N HIS A 179 20.90 -9.18 8.40
CA HIS A 179 21.69 -8.01 8.76
C HIS A 179 21.51 -6.81 7.83
N LYS A 180 20.96 -7.01 6.63
CA LYS A 180 20.73 -5.95 5.63
C LYS A 180 19.29 -5.44 5.63
N ILE A 181 18.31 -6.23 6.13
CA ILE A 181 16.87 -5.95 5.97
C ILE A 181 16.30 -5.24 7.18
N GLU A 182 15.70 -4.08 6.94
CA GLU A 182 14.93 -3.31 7.91
C GLU A 182 13.47 -3.17 7.46
N VAL A 183 12.56 -3.17 8.45
CA VAL A 183 11.13 -2.93 8.19
C VAL A 183 10.83 -1.46 8.39
N VAL A 184 10.49 -0.77 7.30
CA VAL A 184 9.95 0.59 7.30
C VAL A 184 8.53 0.51 6.75
N MET A 185 7.56 0.41 7.65
CA MET A 185 6.17 0.16 7.28
C MET A 185 5.60 1.30 6.44
N ASN A 186 4.75 0.93 5.48
CA ASN A 186 3.99 1.88 4.68
C ASN A 186 2.82 2.47 5.50
N ALA A 187 3.16 3.18 6.57
CA ALA A 187 2.22 3.77 7.50
C ALA A 187 1.48 4.98 6.88
N PRO A 188 0.23 5.27 7.28
CA PRO A 188 -0.48 6.47 6.90
C PRO A 188 0.27 7.75 7.26
N ASP A 189 0.10 8.78 6.43
CA ASP A 189 0.74 10.08 6.68
C ASP A 189 0.00 10.82 7.80
N PRO A 190 0.66 11.15 8.92
CA PRO A 190 0.01 11.80 10.06
C PRO A 190 -0.40 13.25 9.79
N ARG A 191 0.00 13.85 8.66
CA ARG A 191 -0.51 15.15 8.23
C ARG A 191 -1.99 15.08 7.85
N TYR A 192 -2.43 13.91 7.36
CA TYR A 192 -3.79 13.65 6.93
C TYR A 192 -4.53 12.71 7.89
N PHE A 193 -3.92 11.57 8.21
CA PHE A 193 -4.53 10.51 9.03
C PHE A 193 -4.08 10.65 10.49
N ARG A 194 -4.86 11.37 11.27
CA ARG A 194 -4.57 11.63 12.68
C ARG A 194 -5.81 11.43 13.52
N TYR A 195 -5.70 10.57 14.53
CA TYR A 195 -6.72 10.43 15.55
C TYR A 195 -6.80 11.71 16.40
N SER A 196 -7.96 12.32 16.47
CA SER A 196 -8.17 13.59 17.18
C SER A 196 -8.65 13.41 18.64
N GLY A 197 -8.69 12.16 19.11
CA GLY A 197 -9.09 11.84 20.51
C GLY A 197 -10.50 11.29 20.65
N PRO A 198 -10.90 10.85 21.85
CA PRO A 198 -12.25 10.40 22.16
C PRO A 198 -13.22 11.57 21.96
N GLY A 199 -14.25 11.37 21.11
CA GLY A 199 -15.22 12.43 20.75
C GLY A 199 -14.98 13.04 19.36
N ALA A 200 -13.83 12.79 18.71
CA ALA A 200 -13.63 13.08 17.30
C ALA A 200 -13.98 11.88 16.38
N SER A 201 -14.30 10.75 16.96
CA SER A 201 -15.00 9.66 16.27
C SER A 201 -16.41 10.12 15.90
N PRO A 202 -17.03 9.58 14.83
CA PRO A 202 -18.43 9.82 14.56
C PRO A 202 -19.20 9.62 15.88
N PRO A 203 -20.18 10.46 16.19
CA PRO A 203 -20.88 10.38 17.45
C PRO A 203 -21.46 8.98 17.60
N SER A 204 -20.88 8.18 18.52
CA SER A 204 -21.34 6.82 18.81
C SER A 204 -22.73 6.79 19.46
N ALA A 205 -23.27 7.94 19.78
CA ALA A 205 -24.64 8.11 20.16
C ALA A 205 -25.52 8.01 18.91
N MET A 206 -25.90 6.78 18.55
CA MET A 206 -26.87 6.51 17.49
C MET A 206 -28.12 7.35 17.75
N LYS A 207 -28.32 8.38 16.93
CA LYS A 207 -29.70 8.84 16.69
C LYS A 207 -30.37 7.70 15.93
N LYS A 208 -31.47 7.20 16.42
CA LYS A 208 -32.22 6.05 15.87
C LYS A 208 -32.57 6.19 14.38
N GLU A 209 -32.43 7.36 13.82
CA GLU A 209 -32.82 7.75 12.45
C GLU A 209 -31.63 7.98 11.49
N GLU A 210 -30.40 7.96 11.98
CA GLU A 210 -29.22 8.14 11.08
C GLU A 210 -28.75 6.81 10.48
N PRO A 211 -28.31 6.79 9.19
CA PRO A 211 -27.80 5.57 8.55
C PRO A 211 -26.54 5.09 9.26
N PHE A 212 -26.42 3.77 9.45
CA PHE A 212 -25.15 3.14 9.87
C PHE A 212 -24.30 2.92 8.64
N ARG A 213 -23.15 3.61 8.57
CA ARG A 213 -22.33 3.74 7.38
C ARG A 213 -21.10 2.84 7.43
N LEU A 214 -21.05 1.90 6.49
CA LEU A 214 -19.83 1.18 6.13
C LEU A 214 -19.05 2.00 5.10
N PHE A 215 -17.74 1.94 5.18
CA PHE A 215 -16.86 2.68 4.30
C PHE A 215 -15.76 1.78 3.73
N HIS A 216 -15.56 1.87 2.42
CA HIS A 216 -14.44 1.26 1.73
C HIS A 216 -13.80 2.26 0.78
N HIS A 217 -12.47 2.34 0.75
CA HIS A 217 -11.76 3.13 -0.25
C HIS A 217 -10.55 2.39 -0.84
N GLY A 218 -10.18 2.78 -2.04
CA GLY A 218 -9.07 2.23 -2.80
C GLY A 218 -9.53 1.44 -4.02
N GLN A 219 -8.65 0.62 -4.59
CA GLN A 219 -8.95 -0.11 -5.82
C GLN A 219 -10.05 -1.15 -5.63
N ILE A 220 -10.88 -1.32 -6.66
CA ILE A 220 -11.93 -2.35 -6.75
C ILE A 220 -11.38 -3.45 -7.67
N LEU A 221 -10.78 -4.48 -7.07
CA LEU A 221 -10.11 -5.57 -7.78
C LEU A 221 -10.62 -6.93 -7.26
N ARG A 222 -10.54 -7.96 -8.10
CA ARG A 222 -10.97 -9.34 -7.73
C ARG A 222 -10.29 -9.87 -6.46
N ARG A 223 -9.05 -9.44 -6.17
CA ARG A 223 -8.34 -9.82 -4.92
C ARG A 223 -8.99 -9.26 -3.65
N TYR A 224 -9.87 -8.28 -3.77
CA TYR A 224 -10.59 -7.71 -2.62
C TYR A 224 -11.96 -8.34 -2.37
N ASN A 225 -12.32 -9.38 -3.12
CA ASN A 225 -13.49 -10.24 -2.87
C ASN A 225 -14.76 -9.44 -2.55
N PHE A 226 -15.14 -8.54 -3.46
CA PHE A 226 -16.35 -7.73 -3.27
C PHE A 226 -17.61 -8.59 -3.29
N GLU A 227 -17.59 -9.75 -3.90
CA GLU A 227 -18.70 -10.70 -3.91
C GLU A 227 -19.14 -11.05 -2.48
N THR A 228 -18.20 -11.56 -1.66
CA THR A 228 -18.49 -11.86 -0.23
C THR A 228 -18.85 -10.60 0.56
N ALA A 229 -18.22 -9.45 0.25
CA ALA A 229 -18.53 -8.20 0.93
C ALA A 229 -19.95 -7.72 0.69
N LEU A 230 -20.43 -7.79 -0.56
CA LEU A 230 -21.78 -7.36 -0.94
C LEU A 230 -22.85 -8.34 -0.42
N GLU A 231 -22.62 -9.64 -0.49
CA GLU A 231 -23.51 -10.65 0.09
C GLU A 231 -23.63 -10.46 1.61
N GLY A 232 -22.51 -10.27 2.32
CA GLY A 232 -22.48 -10.01 3.74
C GLY A 232 -23.22 -8.72 4.13
N PHE A 233 -23.06 -7.66 3.32
CA PHE A 233 -23.84 -6.43 3.46
C PHE A 233 -25.33 -6.69 3.30
N SER A 234 -25.75 -7.40 2.26
CA SER A 234 -27.15 -7.75 2.00
C SER A 234 -27.78 -8.55 3.15
N LEU A 235 -27.02 -9.48 3.72
CA LEU A 235 -27.47 -10.23 4.91
C LEU A 235 -27.57 -9.35 6.15
N ALA A 236 -26.59 -8.48 6.41
CA ALA A 236 -26.59 -7.59 7.56
C ALA A 236 -27.74 -6.57 7.52
N ARG A 237 -28.13 -6.10 6.33
CA ARG A 237 -29.21 -5.16 6.11
C ARG A 237 -30.58 -5.69 6.61
N LYS A 238 -30.77 -7.01 6.61
CA LYS A 238 -32.01 -7.60 7.18
C LYS A 238 -32.19 -7.26 8.65
N ALA A 239 -31.10 -7.10 9.39
CA ALA A 239 -31.12 -6.73 10.81
C ALA A 239 -30.86 -5.21 11.04
N ILE A 240 -30.37 -4.50 10.03
CA ILE A 240 -30.06 -3.07 10.08
C ILE A 240 -30.62 -2.39 8.82
N PRO A 241 -31.92 -2.03 8.82
CA PRO A 241 -32.56 -1.43 7.63
C PRO A 241 -31.94 -0.11 7.17
N SER A 242 -31.29 0.64 8.08
CA SER A 242 -30.59 1.89 7.80
C SER A 242 -29.13 1.70 7.37
N LEU A 243 -28.68 0.47 7.11
CA LEU A 243 -27.32 0.18 6.68
C LEU A 243 -27.03 0.75 5.30
N GLU A 244 -25.91 1.45 5.18
CA GLU A 244 -25.40 2.02 3.93
C GLU A 244 -23.93 1.63 3.75
N LEU A 245 -23.47 1.57 2.49
CA LEU A 245 -22.07 1.32 2.15
C LEU A 245 -21.60 2.32 1.08
N ASP A 246 -20.59 3.09 1.41
CA ASP A 246 -19.91 3.98 0.48
C ASP A 246 -18.58 3.37 0.05
N ILE A 247 -18.40 3.24 -1.29
CA ILE A 247 -17.21 2.66 -1.92
C ILE A 247 -16.58 3.75 -2.78
N TYR A 248 -15.39 4.22 -2.38
CA TYR A 248 -14.61 5.22 -3.12
C TYR A 248 -13.43 4.57 -3.81
N GLY A 249 -13.37 4.65 -5.14
CA GLY A 249 -12.22 4.14 -5.87
C GLY A 249 -12.47 3.80 -7.32
N ASP A 250 -11.41 3.34 -7.95
CA ASP A 250 -11.37 2.86 -9.32
C ASP A 250 -11.02 1.36 -9.38
N GLY A 251 -11.19 0.75 -10.53
CA GLY A 251 -10.85 -0.65 -10.73
C GLY A 251 -10.80 -1.04 -12.20
N GLU A 252 -10.57 -2.32 -12.46
CA GLU A 252 -10.72 -2.87 -13.80
C GLU A 252 -12.18 -2.73 -14.26
N GLU A 253 -12.41 -2.06 -15.39
CA GLU A 253 -13.74 -1.69 -15.89
C GLU A 253 -14.71 -2.88 -15.92
N LYS A 254 -14.25 -4.03 -16.42
CA LYS A 254 -15.05 -5.25 -16.49
C LYS A 254 -15.50 -5.70 -15.10
N TYR A 255 -14.58 -5.78 -14.14
CA TYR A 255 -14.90 -6.24 -12.79
C TYR A 255 -15.77 -5.23 -12.04
N LEU A 256 -15.49 -3.94 -12.19
CA LEU A 256 -16.32 -2.88 -11.62
C LEU A 256 -17.76 -2.93 -12.15
N SER A 257 -17.92 -3.20 -13.45
CA SER A 257 -19.24 -3.40 -14.07
C SER A 257 -19.96 -4.62 -13.52
N GLU A 258 -19.26 -5.76 -13.33
CA GLU A 258 -19.81 -6.97 -12.72
C GLU A 258 -20.32 -6.68 -11.29
N VAL A 259 -19.52 -5.98 -10.49
CA VAL A 259 -19.87 -5.61 -9.11
C VAL A 259 -21.08 -4.67 -9.05
N LYS A 260 -21.15 -3.65 -9.92
CA LYS A 260 -22.29 -2.74 -10.02
C LYS A 260 -23.55 -3.45 -10.50
N THR A 261 -23.44 -4.35 -11.48
CA THR A 261 -24.57 -5.17 -11.96
C THR A 261 -25.12 -6.07 -10.85
N TRP A 262 -24.24 -6.64 -10.03
CA TRP A 262 -24.66 -7.42 -8.88
C TRP A 262 -25.50 -6.58 -7.90
N VAL A 263 -25.10 -5.35 -7.60
CA VAL A 263 -25.80 -4.42 -6.72
C VAL A 263 -27.20 -4.08 -7.28
N ALA A 264 -27.30 -3.80 -8.58
CA ALA A 264 -28.56 -3.51 -9.26
C ALA A 264 -29.51 -4.71 -9.22
N ASN A 265 -29.03 -5.92 -9.51
CA ASN A 265 -29.82 -7.15 -9.52
C ASN A 265 -30.35 -7.55 -8.10
N HIS A 266 -29.84 -6.91 -7.03
CA HIS A 266 -30.27 -7.17 -5.66
C HIS A 266 -31.01 -5.98 -5.02
N ASP A 267 -31.44 -4.99 -5.81
CA ASP A 267 -32.15 -3.77 -5.37
C ASP A 267 -31.41 -3.01 -4.26
N LEU A 268 -30.08 -2.91 -4.39
CA LEU A 268 -29.20 -2.28 -3.38
C LEU A 268 -28.64 -0.92 -3.81
N GLU A 269 -28.95 -0.40 -5.00
CA GLU A 269 -28.40 0.84 -5.56
C GLU A 269 -28.63 2.08 -4.65
N GLY A 270 -29.74 2.13 -3.92
CA GLY A 270 -30.01 3.19 -2.95
C GLY A 270 -29.24 3.05 -1.62
N ARG A 271 -28.52 1.95 -1.41
CA ARG A 271 -27.84 1.60 -0.16
C ARG A 271 -26.35 1.37 -0.32
N ILE A 272 -25.91 0.98 -1.52
CA ILE A 272 -24.49 0.82 -1.88
C ILE A 272 -24.18 1.85 -2.94
N ARG A 273 -23.30 2.79 -2.62
CA ARG A 273 -22.94 3.89 -3.52
C ARG A 273 -21.49 3.74 -3.95
N PHE A 274 -21.27 3.83 -5.25
CA PHE A 274 -19.93 3.86 -5.86
C PHE A 274 -19.58 5.31 -6.20
N HIS A 275 -18.42 5.73 -5.75
CA HIS A 275 -17.87 7.06 -5.95
C HIS A 275 -16.51 6.94 -6.67
N ASP A 276 -16.17 7.97 -7.42
CA ASP A 276 -14.85 8.08 -8.05
C ASP A 276 -13.75 8.16 -7.00
N ARG A 277 -12.52 7.86 -7.44
CA ARG A 277 -11.33 8.02 -6.61
C ARG A 277 -11.16 9.49 -6.22
N VAL A 278 -10.92 9.72 -4.93
CA VAL A 278 -10.62 11.04 -4.38
C VAL A 278 -9.13 11.18 -4.04
N PRO A 279 -8.59 12.41 -4.01
CA PRO A 279 -7.26 12.69 -3.47
C PRO A 279 -7.12 12.20 -2.02
N VAL A 280 -5.91 11.76 -1.65
CA VAL A 280 -5.64 11.20 -0.31
C VAL A 280 -5.97 12.19 0.81
N GLU A 281 -5.87 13.48 0.55
CA GLU A 281 -6.18 14.58 1.46
C GLU A 281 -7.66 14.64 1.87
N GLN A 282 -8.56 14.10 1.04
CA GLN A 282 -10.01 14.08 1.29
C GLN A 282 -10.46 12.81 2.03
N VAL A 283 -9.69 11.72 1.93
CA VAL A 283 -10.05 10.42 2.54
C VAL A 283 -10.30 10.51 4.06
N PRO A 284 -9.53 11.27 4.86
CA PRO A 284 -9.79 11.39 6.30
C PRO A 284 -11.17 11.94 6.66
N GLU A 285 -11.70 12.88 5.85
CA GLU A 285 -13.03 13.42 6.09
C GLU A 285 -14.11 12.38 5.83
N LEU A 286 -13.94 11.56 4.79
CA LEU A 286 -14.86 10.46 4.50
C LEU A 286 -14.81 9.38 5.60
N ILE A 287 -13.61 9.08 6.11
CA ILE A 287 -13.45 8.15 7.25
C ILE A 287 -14.20 8.66 8.49
N ARG A 288 -14.18 9.97 8.78
CA ARG A 288 -14.89 10.54 9.94
C ARG A 288 -16.42 10.43 9.84
N GLN A 289 -16.95 10.31 8.63
CA GLN A 289 -18.38 10.16 8.37
C GLN A 289 -18.86 8.71 8.45
N ALA A 290 -17.94 7.76 8.60
CA ALA A 290 -18.22 6.33 8.64
C ALA A 290 -18.29 5.79 10.09
N ASP A 291 -19.12 4.77 10.30
CA ASP A 291 -19.22 4.05 11.56
C ASP A 291 -18.32 2.81 11.61
N LEU A 292 -18.02 2.23 10.44
CA LEU A 292 -17.28 0.99 10.33
C LEU A 292 -16.50 0.91 9.01
N GLY A 293 -15.20 0.64 9.10
CA GLY A 293 -14.33 0.37 7.95
C GLY A 293 -14.50 -1.06 7.44
N LEU A 294 -14.64 -1.23 6.13
CA LEU A 294 -14.74 -2.52 5.47
C LEU A 294 -13.46 -2.81 4.69
N VAL A 295 -12.77 -3.92 5.04
CA VAL A 295 -11.50 -4.35 4.42
C VAL A 295 -11.65 -5.77 3.90
N PRO A 296 -12.33 -5.97 2.77
CA PRO A 296 -12.47 -7.27 2.17
C PRO A 296 -11.17 -7.65 1.44
N CYS A 297 -10.80 -8.91 1.54
CA CYS A 297 -9.66 -9.50 0.84
C CYS A 297 -9.94 -10.96 0.53
N LYS A 298 -9.52 -11.43 -0.65
CA LYS A 298 -9.50 -12.85 -0.98
C LYS A 298 -8.22 -13.46 -0.43
N LYS A 299 -8.32 -14.61 0.22
CA LYS A 299 -7.14 -15.30 0.73
C LYS A 299 -6.43 -16.03 -0.41
N ASP A 300 -5.34 -15.46 -0.89
CA ASP A 300 -4.39 -16.07 -1.81
C ASP A 300 -2.96 -15.95 -1.27
N VAL A 301 -1.98 -16.49 -1.98
CA VAL A 301 -0.58 -16.53 -1.52
C VAL A 301 -0.04 -15.11 -1.27
N PHE A 302 -0.35 -14.15 -2.14
CA PHE A 302 0.12 -12.78 -2.01
C PHE A 302 -0.60 -12.05 -0.86
N VAL A 303 -1.92 -12.13 -0.81
CA VAL A 303 -2.73 -11.45 0.21
C VAL A 303 -2.46 -12.02 1.60
N ASP A 304 -2.42 -13.35 1.73
CA ASP A 304 -2.25 -14.00 3.04
C ASP A 304 -0.84 -13.85 3.62
N LYS A 305 0.20 -13.87 2.76
CA LYS A 305 1.60 -13.88 3.23
C LYS A 305 2.30 -12.53 3.14
N VAL A 306 1.82 -11.62 2.29
CA VAL A 306 2.60 -10.44 1.88
C VAL A 306 1.85 -9.12 2.07
N MET A 307 0.58 -9.06 1.64
CA MET A 307 -0.14 -7.80 1.54
C MET A 307 -0.77 -7.38 2.87
N LEU A 308 -0.23 -6.34 3.49
CA LEU A 308 -0.89 -5.64 4.59
C LEU A 308 -1.70 -4.46 4.01
N PRO A 309 -3.05 -4.47 4.08
CA PRO A 309 -3.87 -3.43 3.48
C PRO A 309 -3.64 -2.06 4.13
N VAL A 310 -3.12 -1.09 3.38
CA VAL A 310 -2.85 0.26 3.90
C VAL A 310 -4.12 0.94 4.39
N ARG A 311 -5.27 0.71 3.73
CA ARG A 311 -6.57 1.24 4.17
C ARG A 311 -6.94 0.82 5.59
N LEU A 312 -6.60 -0.40 6.02
CA LEU A 312 -6.81 -0.82 7.41
C LEU A 312 -5.99 0.05 8.37
N LEU A 313 -4.74 0.33 8.01
CA LEU A 313 -3.87 1.17 8.82
C LEU A 313 -4.39 2.62 8.88
N GLU A 314 -4.98 3.11 7.80
CA GLU A 314 -5.62 4.44 7.72
C GLU A 314 -6.88 4.50 8.61
N TYR A 315 -7.71 3.45 8.60
CA TYR A 315 -8.86 3.35 9.52
C TYR A 315 -8.39 3.32 10.98
N VAL A 316 -7.40 2.49 11.28
CA VAL A 316 -6.82 2.41 12.64
C VAL A 316 -6.22 3.76 13.06
N ALA A 317 -5.47 4.42 12.17
CA ALA A 317 -4.87 5.74 12.47
C ALA A 317 -5.93 6.82 12.73
N MET A 318 -7.13 6.67 12.17
CA MET A 318 -8.27 7.58 12.37
C MET A 318 -9.21 7.16 13.51
N GLY A 319 -9.00 5.96 14.09
CA GLY A 319 -9.87 5.42 15.13
C GLY A 319 -11.18 4.83 14.62
N LEU A 320 -11.27 4.50 13.32
CA LEU A 320 -12.44 3.83 12.76
C LEU A 320 -12.36 2.33 13.06
N PRO A 321 -13.30 1.75 13.83
CA PRO A 321 -13.37 0.30 14.01
C PRO A 321 -13.57 -0.38 12.66
N SER A 322 -13.00 -1.57 12.47
CA SER A 322 -12.95 -2.19 11.14
C SER A 322 -13.35 -3.66 11.18
N VAL A 323 -14.01 -4.09 10.09
CA VAL A 323 -14.24 -5.50 9.76
C VAL A 323 -13.30 -5.87 8.61
N CYS A 324 -12.51 -6.92 8.80
CA CYS A 324 -11.46 -7.32 7.85
C CYS A 324 -11.52 -8.82 7.58
N SER A 325 -11.25 -9.24 6.35
CA SER A 325 -11.01 -10.64 6.04
C SER A 325 -9.84 -11.17 6.87
N ARG A 326 -9.96 -12.40 7.39
CA ARG A 326 -8.91 -13.06 8.17
C ARG A 326 -7.79 -13.52 7.24
N VAL A 327 -6.71 -12.75 7.20
CA VAL A 327 -5.50 -13.04 6.42
C VAL A 327 -4.27 -12.94 7.29
N GLY A 328 -3.29 -13.82 7.07
CA GLY A 328 -2.12 -13.99 7.95
C GLY A 328 -1.30 -12.73 8.15
N THR A 329 -1.19 -11.87 7.13
CA THR A 329 -0.50 -10.57 7.26
C THR A 329 -1.18 -9.64 8.25
N VAL A 330 -2.52 -9.58 8.27
CA VAL A 330 -3.25 -8.72 9.20
C VAL A 330 -3.19 -9.31 10.61
N GLU A 331 -3.36 -10.63 10.76
CA GLU A 331 -3.28 -11.33 12.05
C GLU A 331 -1.89 -11.21 12.70
N SER A 332 -0.83 -10.97 11.91
CA SER A 332 0.51 -10.73 12.48
C SER A 332 0.64 -9.35 13.16
N TYR A 333 -0.31 -8.45 12.96
CA TYR A 333 -0.31 -7.08 13.54
C TYR A 333 -1.48 -6.80 14.48
N PHE A 334 -2.63 -7.46 14.28
CA PHE A 334 -3.86 -7.22 15.02
C PHE A 334 -4.52 -8.54 15.42
N ASP A 335 -5.19 -8.53 16.58
CA ASP A 335 -6.00 -9.65 17.06
C ASP A 335 -7.51 -9.35 17.00
N ASP A 336 -8.35 -10.34 17.39
CA ASP A 336 -9.81 -10.23 17.39
C ASP A 336 -10.37 -9.17 18.38
N THR A 337 -9.55 -8.62 19.25
CA THR A 337 -9.94 -7.53 20.16
C THR A 337 -9.69 -6.14 19.57
N GLU A 338 -9.01 -6.06 18.43
CA GLU A 338 -8.56 -4.85 17.75
C GLU A 338 -9.27 -4.68 16.40
N VAL A 339 -9.38 -5.78 15.64
CA VAL A 339 -10.05 -5.83 14.34
C VAL A 339 -11.09 -6.97 14.35
N SER A 340 -12.26 -6.72 13.81
CA SER A 340 -13.31 -7.75 13.72
C SER A 340 -13.07 -8.63 12.49
N PHE A 341 -12.48 -9.80 12.68
CA PHE A 341 -12.16 -10.71 11.58
C PHE A 341 -13.36 -11.57 11.16
N TYR A 342 -13.42 -11.85 9.85
CA TYR A 342 -14.34 -12.83 9.27
C TYR A 342 -13.61 -13.71 8.25
N ASP A 343 -14.07 -14.94 8.03
CA ASP A 343 -13.55 -15.79 6.97
C ASP A 343 -13.85 -15.17 5.59
N HIS A 344 -12.83 -15.05 4.75
CA HIS A 344 -12.89 -14.36 3.46
C HIS A 344 -13.96 -14.92 2.49
N ASN A 345 -14.46 -16.13 2.72
CA ASN A 345 -15.52 -16.78 1.94
C ASN A 345 -16.84 -16.88 2.72
N SER A 346 -16.98 -16.21 3.88
CA SER A 346 -18.21 -16.29 4.68
C SER A 346 -18.92 -14.94 4.78
N PRO A 347 -19.89 -14.67 3.90
CA PRO A 347 -20.77 -13.50 4.01
C PRO A 347 -21.59 -13.51 5.31
N GLU A 348 -21.92 -14.70 5.84
CA GLU A 348 -22.66 -14.84 7.10
C GLU A 348 -21.85 -14.35 8.31
N GLN A 349 -20.54 -14.69 8.36
CA GLN A 349 -19.65 -14.18 9.42
C GLN A 349 -19.49 -12.67 9.31
N LEU A 350 -19.30 -12.15 8.09
CA LEU A 350 -19.24 -10.71 7.85
C LEU A 350 -20.51 -10.03 8.34
N ALA A 351 -21.69 -10.51 7.94
CA ALA A 351 -22.97 -9.97 8.38
C ALA A 351 -23.13 -10.01 9.90
N LYS A 352 -22.79 -11.15 10.54
CA LYS A 352 -22.82 -11.30 12.01
C LYS A 352 -21.93 -10.27 12.70
N ASN A 353 -20.73 -10.04 12.16
CA ASN A 353 -19.79 -9.06 12.71
C ASN A 353 -20.31 -7.62 12.58
N ILE A 354 -20.84 -7.25 11.41
CA ILE A 354 -21.46 -5.94 11.20
C ILE A 354 -22.60 -5.73 12.20
N VAL A 355 -23.53 -6.68 12.35
CA VAL A 355 -24.65 -6.60 13.28
C VAL A 355 -24.17 -6.54 14.73
N ARG A 356 -23.16 -7.32 15.11
CA ARG A 356 -22.55 -7.28 16.45
C ARG A 356 -22.00 -5.91 16.79
N LEU A 357 -21.26 -5.31 15.86
CA LEU A 357 -20.65 -3.99 16.04
C LEU A 357 -21.71 -2.88 15.98
N TYR A 358 -22.73 -3.00 15.14
CA TYR A 358 -23.87 -2.08 15.15
C TYR A 358 -24.55 -2.03 16.50
N ARG A 359 -24.85 -3.19 17.10
CA ARG A 359 -25.57 -3.30 18.39
C ARG A 359 -24.72 -2.92 19.61
N ASN A 360 -23.41 -2.80 19.45
CA ASN A 360 -22.48 -2.59 20.57
C ASN A 360 -21.51 -1.41 20.34
N PRO A 361 -21.98 -0.15 20.46
CA PRO A 361 -21.12 1.03 20.30
C PRO A 361 -19.89 0.99 21.19
N SER A 362 -20.04 0.62 22.47
CA SER A 362 -18.91 0.52 23.40
C SER A 362 -17.87 -0.54 23.01
N LEU A 363 -18.28 -1.59 22.27
CA LEU A 363 -17.35 -2.56 21.70
C LEU A 363 -16.54 -1.94 20.55
N ARG A 364 -17.19 -1.18 19.65
CA ARG A 364 -16.53 -0.43 18.59
C ARG A 364 -15.43 0.48 19.15
N ASP A 365 -15.78 1.29 20.16
CA ASP A 365 -14.84 2.21 20.79
C ASP A 365 -13.65 1.48 21.45
N ARG A 366 -13.88 0.40 22.16
CA ARG A 366 -12.82 -0.41 22.74
C ARG A 366 -11.89 -1.02 21.71
N MET A 367 -12.44 -1.56 20.62
CA MET A 367 -11.67 -2.15 19.53
C MET A 367 -10.80 -1.08 18.86
N ALA A 368 -11.36 0.08 18.51
CA ALA A 368 -10.65 1.19 17.92
C ALA A 368 -9.47 1.66 18.80
N GLN A 369 -9.71 1.84 20.12
CA GLN A 369 -8.66 2.25 21.06
C GLN A 369 -7.52 1.21 21.17
N LYS A 370 -7.84 -0.08 21.18
CA LYS A 370 -6.84 -1.14 21.20
C LYS A 370 -6.06 -1.18 19.89
N ALA A 371 -6.73 -1.08 18.73
CA ALA A 371 -6.08 -1.05 17.43
C ALA A 371 -5.10 0.14 17.30
N ILE A 372 -5.50 1.34 17.73
CA ILE A 372 -4.61 2.52 17.79
C ILE A 372 -3.37 2.22 18.66
N LYS A 373 -3.56 1.60 19.83
CA LYS A 373 -2.45 1.27 20.73
C LYS A 373 -1.49 0.28 20.08
N ALA A 374 -2.00 -0.78 19.45
CA ALA A 374 -1.18 -1.77 18.73
C ALA A 374 -0.40 -1.11 17.59
N PHE A 375 -1.05 -0.22 16.84
CA PHE A 375 -0.45 0.45 15.68
C PHE A 375 0.62 1.50 16.04
N ARG A 376 0.67 2.02 17.27
CA ARG A 376 1.65 3.08 17.67
C ARG A 376 3.10 2.76 17.33
N SER A 377 3.51 1.49 17.38
CA SER A 377 4.87 1.06 17.03
C SER A 377 5.18 1.19 15.53
N CYS A 378 4.16 1.32 14.71
CA CYS A 378 4.22 1.31 13.25
C CYS A 378 3.88 2.68 12.62
N GLU A 379 3.56 3.69 13.42
CA GLU A 379 3.26 5.05 12.96
C GLU A 379 4.42 5.68 12.18
N TRP A 380 4.08 6.51 11.19
CA TRP A 380 5.08 7.14 10.32
C TRP A 380 6.20 7.88 11.07
N PRO A 381 5.98 8.67 12.14
CA PRO A 381 7.09 9.34 12.83
C PRO A 381 8.15 8.36 13.38
N ARG A 382 7.76 7.14 13.76
CA ARG A 382 8.69 6.08 14.17
C ARG A 382 9.38 5.43 12.98
N MET A 383 8.63 5.18 11.90
CA MET A 383 9.17 4.64 10.65
C MET A 383 10.13 5.63 9.99
N GLN A 384 9.82 6.92 10.01
CA GLN A 384 10.69 7.98 9.52
C GLN A 384 12.02 8.05 10.27
N LYS A 385 12.00 7.94 11.62
CA LYS A 385 13.23 7.87 12.41
C LYS A 385 14.05 6.62 12.07
N ARG A 386 13.40 5.48 11.83
CA ARG A 386 14.07 4.25 11.41
C ARG A 386 14.68 4.42 10.01
N TYR A 387 13.93 5.00 9.08
CA TYR A 387 14.40 5.30 7.73
C TYR A 387 15.65 6.20 7.75
N TYR A 388 15.62 7.28 8.53
CA TYR A 388 16.79 8.15 8.68
C TYR A 388 17.99 7.42 9.27
N ARG A 389 17.79 6.59 10.31
CA ARG A 389 18.86 5.79 10.89
C ARG A 389 19.51 4.84 9.90
N ILE A 390 18.71 4.18 9.01
CA ILE A 390 19.24 3.33 7.95
C ILE A 390 20.21 4.13 7.06
N LEU A 391 19.77 5.30 6.58
CA LEU A 391 20.57 6.16 5.72
C LEU A 391 21.84 6.65 6.40
N ASP A 392 21.74 7.06 7.67
CA ASP A 392 22.89 7.57 8.43
C ASP A 392 23.93 6.46 8.68
N GLN A 393 23.49 5.24 9.01
CA GLN A 393 24.35 4.07 9.13
C GLN A 393 25.09 3.71 7.83
N MET A 394 24.42 3.86 6.67
CA MET A 394 25.04 3.59 5.38
C MET A 394 26.17 4.54 5.02
N ILE A 395 26.21 5.72 5.62
CA ILE A 395 27.22 6.75 5.35
C ILE A 395 28.41 6.64 6.29
N CYS A 396 28.16 6.16 7.50
CA CYS A 396 29.19 5.98 8.53
C CYS A 396 29.97 4.66 8.39
N SER A 397 29.47 3.72 7.59
CA SER A 397 30.11 2.44 7.26
C SER A 397 30.83 2.50 5.91
#